data_c4e5603cda942bc84f8045901e2e7dff
#
_entry.id   c4e5603cda942bc84f8045901e2e7dff
#
_cell.length_a   1.000
_cell.length_b   1.000
_cell.length_c   1.000
_cell.angle_alpha   90.00
_cell.angle_beta   90.00
_cell.angle_gamma   90.00
#
_symmetry.space_group_name_H-M   'P 1'
#
loop_
_entity.id
_entity.type
_entity.pdbx_description
1 polymer ?
#
loop_
_entity_poly.entity_id
_entity_poly.type
_entity_poly.pdbx_seq_one_letter_code
_entity_poly.pdbx_strand_id
1 'polypeptide(L)'
;MSKIIGIDLGTTNSCVAVMEGGEAVVIPNAEGNRTTPSVVAFSKDGERMVGQVAKRQAITNPDRTIISIKREMGSDYKVSIDGKKYTPQEISAMILQKLKADAEAYLGETVSEAVITVPAYFTDAQRQPTKDAGKIAGLDVKRIINEPTAAALAYGVDKEESQKVMVYDLGGGTFDVSILDIDDGVIEVLATAGNNRLGGDDFDKCVMDWMAAEFKKTEGIDLTGDKVAMQRLKEAAEKAKIELSGVTSTSINLPYITADATGPKHLDLTLSRAKFDQLTAHLVEATAGPVRQAMNDAGLSGSDIHKVLMVGGSSRIPAVQEMVKKLTGKEGFKGINPDECVAMGAALQGGVFTGDVKDLLLLDVTPLSLGIETMGGVMTKLIERNTTIPVKKSQIFTTAADNQTSVEVHVLQGEREMAQYNKTLGRFHLDGIAPARRGVPQIEVTFDIDANGIVNVSAKDLGTGKEQHITITSSTNMSKDDIDKAVREAEQFAAEDKKQREAADIRNQADQMVFQTEKTLEDMGDKIPASDRNSVESALNHLKETQKGSDVEAIKAATEELTKAFYAVSEKLYQQNGGQAGPGPDMGGANFGGQAGGSGAGPDVVDADYEVVDDDKK
;
A
#
# COMPACT_ATOMS: atom_id res chain seq x y z
N MET A 1 -34.15 -4.72 5.98
CA MET A 1 -32.79 -5.04 5.55
C MET A 1 -31.90 -4.83 6.76
N SER A 2 -30.93 -5.71 7.04
CA SER A 2 -29.98 -5.45 8.14
C SER A 2 -29.22 -4.17 7.86
N LYS A 3 -29.01 -3.35 8.88
CA LYS A 3 -28.24 -2.13 8.74
C LYS A 3 -26.76 -2.46 8.62
N ILE A 4 -26.07 -1.78 7.71
CA ILE A 4 -24.60 -1.86 7.57
C ILE A 4 -23.99 -0.74 8.40
N ILE A 5 -23.11 -1.08 9.34
CA ILE A 5 -22.39 -0.08 10.13
C ILE A 5 -21.06 0.31 9.47
N GLY A 6 -20.70 1.59 9.58
CA GLY A 6 -19.40 2.11 9.21
C GLY A 6 -18.49 2.17 10.42
N ILE A 7 -17.31 1.58 10.33
CA ILE A 7 -16.33 1.53 11.43
C ILE A 7 -15.02 2.17 11.02
N ASP A 8 -14.62 3.18 11.77
CA ASP A 8 -13.23 3.61 11.83
C ASP A 8 -12.51 2.80 12.91
N LEU A 9 -11.67 1.87 12.48
CA LEU A 9 -10.81 1.09 13.40
C LEU A 9 -9.49 1.82 13.60
N GLY A 10 -9.49 2.88 14.39
CA GLY A 10 -8.32 3.74 14.61
C GLY A 10 -7.24 3.12 15.52
N THR A 11 -6.02 3.64 15.44
CA THR A 11 -4.88 3.18 16.29
C THR A 11 -5.12 3.47 17.76
N THR A 12 -5.59 4.68 18.07
CA THR A 12 -5.79 5.17 19.46
C THR A 12 -7.26 5.11 19.86
N ASN A 13 -8.15 5.59 18.99
CA ASN A 13 -9.59 5.58 19.19
C ASN A 13 -10.27 5.02 17.94
N SER A 14 -11.36 4.29 18.16
CA SER A 14 -12.24 3.79 17.10
C SER A 14 -13.60 4.48 17.19
N CYS A 15 -14.30 4.55 16.05
CA CYS A 15 -15.61 5.19 15.94
C CYS A 15 -16.55 4.30 15.13
N VAL A 16 -17.84 4.32 15.43
CA VAL A 16 -18.86 3.60 14.67
C VAL A 16 -20.01 4.53 14.30
N ALA A 17 -20.49 4.41 13.08
CA ALA A 17 -21.60 5.18 12.56
C ALA A 17 -22.57 4.31 11.76
N VAL A 18 -23.76 4.82 11.52
CA VAL A 18 -24.82 4.13 10.76
C VAL A 18 -25.61 5.15 9.94
N MET A 19 -26.25 4.70 8.87
CA MET A 19 -27.22 5.53 8.13
C MET A 19 -28.56 5.56 8.84
N GLU A 20 -29.04 6.75 9.18
CA GLU A 20 -30.36 7.01 9.76
C GLU A 20 -31.01 8.22 9.10
N GLY A 21 -32.21 8.05 8.56
CA GLY A 21 -32.95 9.15 7.94
C GLY A 21 -32.27 9.81 6.72
N GLY A 22 -31.34 9.09 6.06
CA GLY A 22 -30.56 9.61 4.94
C GLY A 22 -29.25 10.29 5.34
N GLU A 23 -28.94 10.36 6.64
CA GLU A 23 -27.72 10.96 7.17
C GLU A 23 -26.84 9.92 7.90
N ALA A 24 -25.52 10.12 7.88
CA ALA A 24 -24.60 9.30 8.66
C ALA A 24 -24.55 9.80 10.11
N VAL A 25 -24.94 8.94 11.04
CA VAL A 25 -25.03 9.25 12.47
C VAL A 25 -24.00 8.44 13.24
N VAL A 26 -23.17 9.10 14.05
CA VAL A 26 -22.21 8.44 14.94
C VAL A 26 -22.94 7.85 16.14
N ILE A 27 -22.71 6.56 16.38
CA ILE A 27 -23.29 5.80 17.49
C ILE A 27 -22.44 6.04 18.76
N PRO A 28 -23.02 6.56 19.83
CA PRO A 28 -22.31 6.65 21.10
C PRO A 28 -22.10 5.26 21.73
N ASN A 29 -20.96 5.06 22.40
CA ASN A 29 -20.70 3.83 23.14
C ASN A 29 -21.53 3.77 24.45
N ALA A 30 -21.45 2.64 25.16
CA ALA A 30 -22.18 2.45 26.41
C ALA A 30 -21.83 3.48 27.51
N GLU A 31 -20.64 4.09 27.42
CA GLU A 31 -20.19 5.16 28.33
C GLU A 31 -20.64 6.56 27.89
N GLY A 32 -21.39 6.68 26.79
CA GLY A 32 -21.90 7.93 26.23
C GLY A 32 -20.90 8.71 25.38
N ASN A 33 -19.72 8.18 25.09
CA ASN A 33 -18.72 8.80 24.24
C ASN A 33 -18.94 8.44 22.76
N ARG A 34 -18.60 9.36 21.87
CA ARG A 34 -18.73 9.16 20.40
C ARG A 34 -17.55 8.40 19.80
N THR A 35 -16.46 8.24 20.56
CA THR A 35 -15.31 7.40 20.20
C THR A 35 -15.00 6.42 21.34
N THR A 36 -14.44 5.27 20.98
CA THR A 36 -14.06 4.20 21.92
C THR A 36 -12.54 4.01 21.85
N PRO A 37 -11.81 4.11 22.97
CA PRO A 37 -10.38 3.82 22.97
C PRO A 37 -10.07 2.43 22.40
N SER A 38 -9.11 2.34 21.47
CA SER A 38 -8.65 1.09 20.87
C SER A 38 -7.72 0.33 21.83
N VAL A 39 -8.22 0.05 23.03
CA VAL A 39 -7.49 -0.55 24.14
C VAL A 39 -8.19 -1.83 24.58
N VAL A 40 -7.41 -2.90 24.72
CA VAL A 40 -7.87 -4.20 25.25
C VAL A 40 -7.04 -4.55 26.48
N ALA A 41 -7.69 -4.98 27.53
CA ALA A 41 -7.01 -5.44 28.74
C ALA A 41 -7.62 -6.74 29.27
N PHE A 42 -6.83 -7.46 30.06
CA PHE A 42 -7.25 -8.69 30.73
C PHE A 42 -7.05 -8.54 32.24
N SER A 43 -8.11 -8.79 33.02
CA SER A 43 -8.01 -8.81 34.48
C SER A 43 -7.14 -9.99 34.95
N LYS A 44 -6.80 -10.02 36.24
CA LYS A 44 -6.08 -11.16 36.82
C LYS A 44 -6.91 -12.46 36.76
N ASP A 45 -8.23 -12.32 36.74
CA ASP A 45 -9.19 -13.46 36.67
C ASP A 45 -9.49 -13.85 35.21
N GLY A 46 -8.81 -13.24 34.24
CA GLY A 46 -8.96 -13.53 32.80
C GLY A 46 -10.16 -12.85 32.14
N GLU A 47 -10.86 -11.94 32.82
CA GLU A 47 -11.92 -11.14 32.21
C GLU A 47 -11.36 -10.17 31.20
N ARG A 48 -11.97 -10.10 30.01
CA ARG A 48 -11.59 -9.19 28.94
C ARG A 48 -12.31 -7.86 29.06
N MET A 49 -11.55 -6.78 29.07
CA MET A 49 -12.03 -5.41 29.06
C MET A 49 -11.64 -4.74 27.74
N VAL A 50 -12.52 -3.89 27.19
CA VAL A 50 -12.27 -3.16 25.94
C VAL A 50 -12.72 -1.71 26.10
N GLY A 51 -12.01 -0.78 25.48
CA GLY A 51 -12.37 0.62 25.43
C GLY A 51 -11.98 1.39 26.69
N GLN A 52 -12.86 2.26 27.17
CA GLN A 52 -12.58 3.18 28.27
C GLN A 52 -12.25 2.43 29.57
N VAL A 53 -12.92 1.30 29.83
CA VAL A 53 -12.67 0.48 31.03
C VAL A 53 -11.24 -0.10 30.99
N ALA A 54 -10.81 -0.59 29.83
CA ALA A 54 -9.45 -1.08 29.63
C ALA A 54 -8.42 0.05 29.79
N LYS A 55 -8.68 1.24 29.22
CA LYS A 55 -7.78 2.41 29.32
C LYS A 55 -7.62 2.88 30.77
N ARG A 56 -8.69 2.95 31.55
CA ARG A 56 -8.65 3.41 32.95
C ARG A 56 -7.78 2.56 33.87
N GLN A 57 -7.69 1.27 33.64
CA GLN A 57 -6.91 0.36 34.47
C GLN A 57 -5.48 0.13 33.95
N ALA A 58 -5.09 0.74 32.83
CA ALA A 58 -3.77 0.54 32.20
C ALA A 58 -2.60 0.85 33.15
N ILE A 59 -2.73 1.89 33.98
CA ILE A 59 -1.71 2.28 34.98
C ILE A 59 -1.42 1.14 35.96
N THR A 60 -2.47 0.47 36.46
CA THR A 60 -2.35 -0.57 37.49
C THR A 60 -2.13 -1.96 36.92
N ASN A 61 -2.29 -2.11 35.59
CA ASN A 61 -2.21 -3.39 34.88
C ASN A 61 -1.53 -3.24 33.50
N PRO A 62 -0.33 -2.61 33.42
CA PRO A 62 0.32 -2.31 32.14
C PRO A 62 0.71 -3.57 31.35
N ASP A 63 1.14 -4.64 32.03
CA ASP A 63 1.57 -5.90 31.37
C ASP A 63 0.44 -6.67 30.69
N ARG A 64 -0.81 -6.38 31.03
CA ARG A 64 -2.00 -7.07 30.53
C ARG A 64 -2.91 -6.12 29.76
N THR A 65 -2.42 -4.92 29.42
CA THR A 65 -3.13 -3.90 28.65
C THR A 65 -2.44 -3.67 27.32
N ILE A 66 -3.19 -3.87 26.24
CA ILE A 66 -2.74 -3.76 24.86
C ILE A 66 -3.27 -2.46 24.29
N ILE A 67 -2.37 -1.62 23.80
CA ILE A 67 -2.65 -0.34 23.15
C ILE A 67 -1.95 -0.29 21.80
N SER A 68 -2.47 0.53 20.86
CA SER A 68 -1.87 0.79 19.54
C SER A 68 -1.61 -0.47 18.70
N ILE A 69 -2.40 -1.54 18.90
CA ILE A 69 -2.21 -2.84 18.21
C ILE A 69 -2.30 -2.73 16.68
N LYS A 70 -3.00 -1.73 16.16
CA LYS A 70 -3.14 -1.50 14.71
C LYS A 70 -1.78 -1.30 14.03
N ARG A 71 -0.77 -0.76 14.74
CA ARG A 71 0.60 -0.60 14.22
C ARG A 71 1.30 -1.92 13.92
N GLU A 72 0.86 -3.01 14.56
CA GLU A 72 1.40 -4.35 14.39
C GLU A 72 0.58 -5.20 13.39
N MET A 73 -0.49 -4.63 12.80
CA MET A 73 -1.32 -5.32 11.82
C MET A 73 -0.48 -5.82 10.64
N GLY A 74 -0.64 -7.07 10.30
CA GLY A 74 0.09 -7.72 9.22
C GLY A 74 1.53 -8.15 9.57
N SER A 75 1.97 -8.01 10.83
CA SER A 75 3.26 -8.52 11.31
C SER A 75 3.13 -9.85 12.04
N ASP A 76 4.26 -10.51 12.31
CA ASP A 76 4.33 -11.74 13.11
C ASP A 76 4.25 -11.47 14.63
N TYR A 77 3.99 -10.23 15.02
CA TYR A 77 3.87 -9.82 16.41
C TYR A 77 2.77 -10.61 17.13
N LYS A 78 3.05 -11.01 18.36
CA LYS A 78 2.09 -11.71 19.22
C LYS A 78 2.14 -11.18 20.63
N VAL A 79 0.97 -10.83 21.16
CA VAL A 79 0.81 -10.49 22.57
C VAL A 79 0.64 -11.79 23.37
N SER A 80 1.43 -11.96 24.44
CA SER A 80 1.32 -13.12 25.33
C SER A 80 0.66 -12.71 26.63
N ILE A 81 -0.53 -13.26 26.92
CA ILE A 81 -1.29 -13.05 28.14
C ILE A 81 -1.62 -14.44 28.73
N ASP A 82 -1.18 -14.71 29.95
CA ASP A 82 -1.42 -15.97 30.66
C ASP A 82 -1.05 -17.23 29.84
N GLY A 83 0.05 -17.16 29.10
CA GLY A 83 0.52 -18.24 28.25
C GLY A 83 -0.23 -18.39 26.92
N LYS A 84 -1.31 -17.67 26.70
CA LYS A 84 -2.00 -17.59 25.42
C LYS A 84 -1.41 -16.46 24.56
N LYS A 85 -1.17 -16.76 23.29
CA LYS A 85 -0.66 -15.80 22.30
C LYS A 85 -1.81 -15.29 21.44
N TYR A 86 -1.90 -13.97 21.31
CA TYR A 86 -2.90 -13.28 20.49
C TYR A 86 -2.21 -12.56 19.34
N THR A 87 -2.75 -12.69 18.16
CA THR A 87 -2.32 -11.93 16.97
C THR A 87 -2.94 -10.53 16.97
N PRO A 88 -2.39 -9.57 16.19
CA PRO A 88 -2.97 -8.23 16.05
C PRO A 88 -4.43 -8.24 15.61
N GLN A 89 -4.80 -9.14 14.67
CA GLN A 89 -6.17 -9.26 14.20
C GLN A 89 -7.12 -9.81 15.27
N GLU A 90 -6.68 -10.71 16.15
CA GLU A 90 -7.51 -11.21 17.27
C GLU A 90 -7.77 -10.10 18.30
N ILE A 91 -6.75 -9.27 18.61
CA ILE A 91 -6.93 -8.11 19.51
C ILE A 91 -7.84 -7.07 18.85
N SER A 92 -7.64 -6.76 17.57
CA SER A 92 -8.50 -5.84 16.82
C SER A 92 -9.94 -6.33 16.73
N ALA A 93 -10.14 -7.66 16.59
CA ALA A 93 -11.48 -8.25 16.61
C ALA A 93 -12.21 -8.01 17.94
N MET A 94 -11.50 -7.98 19.08
CA MET A 94 -12.11 -7.67 20.37
C MET A 94 -12.63 -6.21 20.42
N ILE A 95 -11.90 -5.28 19.78
CA ILE A 95 -12.36 -3.89 19.65
C ILE A 95 -13.61 -3.84 18.76
N LEU A 96 -13.58 -4.52 17.61
CA LEU A 96 -14.72 -4.59 16.69
C LEU A 96 -15.95 -5.23 17.33
N GLN A 97 -15.78 -6.26 18.16
CA GLN A 97 -16.87 -6.86 18.94
C GLN A 97 -17.53 -5.86 19.90
N LYS A 98 -16.74 -5.00 20.56
CA LYS A 98 -17.26 -3.93 21.42
C LYS A 98 -18.08 -2.93 20.61
N LEU A 99 -17.54 -2.43 19.49
CA LEU A 99 -18.25 -1.49 18.61
C LEU A 99 -19.54 -2.09 18.03
N LYS A 100 -19.51 -3.37 17.66
CA LYS A 100 -20.70 -4.12 17.23
C LYS A 100 -21.75 -4.17 18.34
N ALA A 101 -21.35 -4.53 19.56
CA ALA A 101 -22.26 -4.62 20.69
C ALA A 101 -22.87 -3.23 21.04
N ASP A 102 -22.09 -2.16 20.97
CA ASP A 102 -22.59 -0.80 21.16
C ASP A 102 -23.60 -0.41 20.06
N ALA A 103 -23.32 -0.79 18.81
CA ALA A 103 -24.24 -0.54 17.69
C ALA A 103 -25.54 -1.35 17.85
N GLU A 104 -25.47 -2.62 18.22
CA GLU A 104 -26.64 -3.47 18.47
C GLU A 104 -27.51 -2.92 19.64
N ALA A 105 -26.85 -2.44 20.70
CA ALA A 105 -27.56 -1.81 21.82
C ALA A 105 -28.26 -0.50 21.42
N TYR A 106 -27.62 0.31 20.57
CA TYR A 106 -28.19 1.56 20.07
C TYR A 106 -29.35 1.32 19.11
N LEU A 107 -29.19 0.38 18.18
CA LEU A 107 -30.17 0.10 17.12
C LEU A 107 -31.33 -0.79 17.60
N GLY A 108 -31.15 -1.56 18.67
CA GLY A 108 -32.13 -2.53 19.15
C GLY A 108 -32.27 -3.76 18.25
N GLU A 109 -31.34 -3.99 17.33
CA GLU A 109 -31.32 -5.12 16.40
C GLU A 109 -29.90 -5.69 16.22
N THR A 110 -29.81 -6.91 15.71
CA THR A 110 -28.52 -7.55 15.43
C THR A 110 -27.83 -6.92 14.22
N VAL A 111 -26.55 -6.68 14.35
CA VAL A 111 -25.69 -6.14 13.28
C VAL A 111 -24.77 -7.25 12.77
N SER A 112 -24.88 -7.57 11.49
CA SER A 112 -24.07 -8.63 10.85
C SER A 112 -23.13 -8.13 9.78
N GLU A 113 -23.27 -6.88 9.33
CA GLU A 113 -22.55 -6.35 8.17
C GLU A 113 -21.86 -5.02 8.51
N ALA A 114 -20.67 -4.81 7.96
CA ALA A 114 -19.89 -3.60 8.19
C ALA A 114 -19.05 -3.17 6.98
N VAL A 115 -18.79 -1.87 6.90
CA VAL A 115 -17.68 -1.27 6.14
C VAL A 115 -16.62 -0.86 7.16
N ILE A 116 -15.36 -1.28 6.98
CA ILE A 116 -14.26 -1.00 7.91
C ILE A 116 -13.20 -0.18 7.20
N THR A 117 -12.64 0.83 7.87
CA THR A 117 -11.60 1.68 7.27
C THR A 117 -10.20 1.22 7.61
N VAL A 118 -9.28 1.55 6.71
CA VAL A 118 -7.84 1.36 6.87
C VAL A 118 -7.09 2.59 6.37
N PRO A 119 -5.87 2.86 6.86
CA PRO A 119 -5.00 3.87 6.27
C PRO A 119 -4.82 3.62 4.77
N ALA A 120 -4.77 4.69 3.96
CA ALA A 120 -4.62 4.55 2.51
C ALA A 120 -3.33 3.83 2.14
N TYR A 121 -2.30 4.01 2.94
CA TYR A 121 -0.98 3.44 2.76
C TYR A 121 -0.79 2.03 3.38
N PHE A 122 -1.90 1.39 3.85
CA PHE A 122 -1.86 0.00 4.27
C PHE A 122 -1.58 -0.90 3.08
N THR A 123 -0.62 -1.81 3.26
CA THR A 123 -0.33 -2.88 2.29
C THR A 123 -1.43 -3.95 2.33
N ASP A 124 -1.51 -4.80 1.29
CA ASP A 124 -2.44 -5.93 1.25
C ASP A 124 -2.32 -6.82 2.47
N ALA A 125 -1.08 -7.01 2.93
CA ALA A 125 -0.76 -7.78 4.11
C ALA A 125 -1.32 -7.17 5.42
N GLN A 126 -1.70 -5.91 5.43
CA GLN A 126 -2.37 -5.24 6.55
C GLN A 126 -3.90 -5.15 6.34
N ARG A 127 -4.35 -5.07 5.08
CA ARG A 127 -5.77 -5.01 4.69
C ARG A 127 -6.48 -6.34 4.95
N GLN A 128 -5.88 -7.45 4.52
CA GLN A 128 -6.48 -8.77 4.71
C GLN A 128 -6.67 -9.14 6.20
N PRO A 129 -5.66 -8.99 7.10
CA PRO A 129 -5.87 -9.19 8.54
C PRO A 129 -6.91 -8.27 9.16
N THR A 130 -7.10 -7.04 8.63
CA THR A 130 -8.18 -6.14 9.08
C THR A 130 -9.54 -6.71 8.70
N LYS A 131 -9.69 -7.24 7.48
CA LYS A 131 -10.91 -7.94 7.04
C LYS A 131 -11.17 -9.20 7.87
N ASP A 132 -10.11 -9.96 8.19
CA ASP A 132 -10.20 -11.16 9.04
C ASP A 132 -10.60 -10.82 10.48
N ALA A 133 -10.11 -9.69 11.03
CA ALA A 133 -10.54 -9.19 12.32
C ALA A 133 -12.06 -8.93 12.36
N GLY A 134 -12.63 -8.38 11.29
CA GLY A 134 -14.07 -8.21 11.12
C GLY A 134 -14.81 -9.55 11.17
N LYS A 135 -14.33 -10.55 10.44
CA LYS A 135 -14.92 -11.92 10.46
C LYS A 135 -14.84 -12.56 11.84
N ILE A 136 -13.70 -12.43 12.54
CA ILE A 136 -13.54 -12.94 13.93
C ILE A 136 -14.51 -12.23 14.87
N ALA A 137 -14.81 -10.94 14.62
CA ALA A 137 -15.80 -10.19 15.38
C ALA A 137 -17.26 -10.57 15.05
N GLY A 138 -17.50 -11.45 14.07
CA GLY A 138 -18.83 -11.87 13.62
C GLY A 138 -19.50 -10.82 12.71
N LEU A 139 -18.69 -10.11 11.90
CA LEU A 139 -19.13 -9.14 10.90
C LEU A 139 -18.78 -9.65 9.49
N ASP A 140 -19.74 -9.60 8.57
CA ASP A 140 -19.48 -9.70 7.15
C ASP A 140 -18.98 -8.35 6.65
N VAL A 141 -17.67 -8.27 6.33
CA VAL A 141 -17.02 -7.04 5.88
C VAL A 141 -17.29 -6.86 4.40
N LYS A 142 -18.28 -6.03 4.08
CA LYS A 142 -18.69 -5.73 2.70
C LYS A 142 -17.60 -5.03 1.91
N ARG A 143 -16.89 -4.10 2.57
CA ARG A 143 -15.79 -3.36 1.95
C ARG A 143 -14.78 -2.92 3.01
N ILE A 144 -13.51 -2.96 2.60
CA ILE A 144 -12.43 -2.19 3.24
C ILE A 144 -12.28 -0.89 2.44
N ILE A 145 -12.34 0.26 3.10
CA ILE A 145 -12.22 1.58 2.49
C ILE A 145 -11.06 2.37 3.11
N ASN A 146 -10.38 3.17 2.32
CA ASN A 146 -9.30 4.01 2.82
C ASN A 146 -9.84 5.16 3.69
N GLU A 147 -9.17 5.44 4.82
CA GLU A 147 -9.55 6.51 5.78
C GLU A 147 -9.70 7.87 5.10
N PRO A 148 -8.73 8.36 4.28
CA PRO A 148 -8.88 9.66 3.62
C PRO A 148 -10.04 9.68 2.62
N THR A 149 -10.32 8.56 1.98
CA THR A 149 -11.46 8.43 1.06
C THR A 149 -12.78 8.47 1.81
N ALA A 150 -12.87 7.79 2.96
CA ALA A 150 -14.04 7.87 3.83
C ALA A 150 -14.25 9.31 4.35
N ALA A 151 -13.19 10.00 4.76
CA ALA A 151 -13.29 11.40 5.17
C ALA A 151 -13.79 12.31 4.04
N ALA A 152 -13.36 12.09 2.81
CA ALA A 152 -13.83 12.82 1.64
C ALA A 152 -15.31 12.54 1.35
N LEU A 153 -15.77 11.30 1.52
CA LEU A 153 -17.19 10.96 1.44
C LEU A 153 -18.03 11.76 2.44
N ALA A 154 -17.59 11.80 3.70
CA ALA A 154 -18.29 12.56 4.74
C ALA A 154 -18.32 14.07 4.45
N TYR A 155 -17.33 14.58 3.72
CA TYR A 155 -17.26 15.98 3.30
C TYR A 155 -18.08 16.26 2.05
N GLY A 156 -18.05 15.35 1.06
CA GLY A 156 -18.30 15.71 -0.34
C GLY A 156 -19.59 15.20 -0.97
N VAL A 157 -20.42 14.42 -0.24
CA VAL A 157 -21.63 13.79 -0.83
C VAL A 157 -22.63 14.80 -1.42
N ASP A 158 -22.61 16.04 -0.94
CA ASP A 158 -23.52 17.11 -1.30
C ASP A 158 -22.87 18.24 -2.14
N LYS A 159 -21.67 18.02 -2.68
CA LYS A 159 -20.94 19.04 -3.44
C LYS A 159 -21.16 18.87 -4.94
N GLU A 160 -21.76 19.89 -5.55
CA GLU A 160 -22.06 19.95 -6.99
C GLU A 160 -20.88 20.53 -7.82
N GLU A 161 -19.89 21.18 -7.19
CA GLU A 161 -18.77 21.81 -7.89
C GLU A 161 -17.55 20.91 -7.89
N SER A 162 -16.90 20.77 -9.05
CA SER A 162 -15.61 20.09 -9.19
C SER A 162 -14.53 20.69 -8.26
N GLN A 163 -13.95 19.89 -7.40
CA GLN A 163 -12.97 20.32 -6.40
C GLN A 163 -11.82 19.34 -6.27
N LYS A 164 -10.59 19.88 -6.29
CA LYS A 164 -9.40 19.12 -5.89
C LYS A 164 -9.17 19.31 -4.40
N VAL A 165 -9.26 18.23 -3.67
CA VAL A 165 -9.23 18.21 -2.21
C VAL A 165 -8.02 17.44 -1.74
N MET A 166 -7.25 18.01 -0.82
CA MET A 166 -6.23 17.27 -0.08
C MET A 166 -6.84 16.78 1.24
N VAL A 167 -6.75 15.50 1.51
CA VAL A 167 -7.00 14.94 2.85
C VAL A 167 -5.65 14.75 3.53
N TYR A 168 -5.47 15.42 4.66
CA TYR A 168 -4.29 15.33 5.51
C TYR A 168 -4.71 14.65 6.82
N ASP A 169 -4.45 13.36 6.91
CA ASP A 169 -4.83 12.52 8.04
C ASP A 169 -3.63 12.21 8.93
N LEU A 170 -3.56 12.87 10.09
CA LEU A 170 -2.58 12.60 11.11
C LEU A 170 -3.28 12.00 12.33
N GLY A 171 -3.36 10.69 12.35
CA GLY A 171 -3.95 9.91 13.42
C GLY A 171 -3.04 9.71 14.64
N GLY A 172 -3.36 8.73 15.47
CA GLY A 172 -2.54 8.36 16.63
C GLY A 172 -1.29 7.57 16.24
N GLY A 173 -1.33 6.79 15.14
CA GLY A 173 -0.26 5.89 14.75
C GLY A 173 0.26 6.04 13.33
N THR A 174 -0.54 6.63 12.44
CA THR A 174 -0.25 6.76 11.02
C THR A 174 -0.45 8.19 10.55
N PHE A 175 0.23 8.53 9.47
CA PHE A 175 0.03 9.75 8.69
C PHE A 175 -0.25 9.38 7.25
N ASP A 176 -1.36 9.85 6.71
CA ASP A 176 -1.74 9.68 5.31
C ASP A 176 -2.08 11.03 4.68
N VAL A 177 -1.71 11.20 3.43
CA VAL A 177 -2.14 12.33 2.60
C VAL A 177 -2.63 11.80 1.26
N SER A 178 -3.84 12.22 0.89
CA SER A 178 -4.43 11.88 -0.41
C SER A 178 -4.90 13.13 -1.13
N ILE A 179 -4.70 13.14 -2.43
CA ILE A 179 -5.25 14.16 -3.34
C ILE A 179 -6.42 13.51 -4.07
N LEU A 180 -7.58 14.15 -3.98
CA LEU A 180 -8.80 13.64 -4.57
C LEU A 180 -9.37 14.68 -5.53
N ASP A 181 -9.99 14.19 -6.59
CA ASP A 181 -10.91 14.93 -7.44
C ASP A 181 -12.35 14.55 -7.06
N ILE A 182 -13.15 15.54 -6.72
CA ILE A 182 -14.56 15.37 -6.37
C ILE A 182 -15.37 16.11 -7.43
N ASP A 183 -16.13 15.37 -8.23
CA ASP A 183 -16.90 15.93 -9.34
C ASP A 183 -18.17 15.12 -9.56
N ASP A 184 -19.34 15.76 -9.55
CA ASP A 184 -20.67 15.20 -9.87
C ASP A 184 -20.95 13.81 -9.24
N GLY A 185 -20.71 13.68 -7.93
CA GLY A 185 -20.91 12.43 -7.19
C GLY A 185 -19.81 11.37 -7.37
N VAL A 186 -18.77 11.66 -8.16
CA VAL A 186 -17.60 10.81 -8.32
C VAL A 186 -16.48 11.33 -7.43
N ILE A 187 -15.90 10.45 -6.62
CA ILE A 187 -14.68 10.72 -5.83
C ILE A 187 -13.57 9.85 -6.40
N GLU A 188 -12.63 10.49 -7.06
CA GLU A 188 -11.44 9.85 -7.62
C GLU A 188 -10.20 10.20 -6.78
N VAL A 189 -9.44 9.19 -6.36
CA VAL A 189 -8.14 9.38 -5.73
C VAL A 189 -7.09 9.56 -6.83
N LEU A 190 -6.51 10.76 -6.93
CA LEU A 190 -5.45 11.05 -7.91
C LEU A 190 -4.09 10.54 -7.46
N ALA A 191 -3.78 10.70 -6.18
CA ALA A 191 -2.54 10.22 -5.59
C ALA A 191 -2.69 10.04 -4.08
N THR A 192 -1.87 9.14 -3.52
CA THR A 192 -1.76 8.95 -2.08
C THR A 192 -0.31 8.74 -1.68
N ALA A 193 0.06 9.28 -0.52
CA ALA A 193 1.35 9.06 0.12
C ALA A 193 1.15 9.06 1.64
N GLY A 194 2.11 8.58 2.39
CA GLY A 194 1.85 8.53 3.82
C GLY A 194 3.00 8.02 4.70
N ASN A 195 2.78 7.82 6.01
CA ASN A 195 3.69 7.26 7.04
C ASN A 195 2.96 6.39 8.05
N ASN A 196 3.08 5.04 7.94
CA ASN A 196 2.45 4.07 8.85
C ASN A 196 3.04 4.03 10.26
N ARG A 197 4.10 4.79 10.55
CA ARG A 197 4.77 4.89 11.85
C ARG A 197 4.99 6.34 12.28
N LEU A 198 4.14 7.25 11.84
CA LEU A 198 4.14 8.65 12.25
C LEU A 198 2.75 9.02 12.73
N GLY A 199 2.60 9.38 13.99
CA GLY A 199 1.32 9.76 14.55
C GLY A 199 1.43 10.30 15.96
N GLY A 200 0.30 10.56 16.60
CA GLY A 200 0.20 11.16 17.94
C GLY A 200 0.99 10.44 19.01
N ASP A 201 1.12 9.10 18.93
CA ASP A 201 1.93 8.30 19.86
C ASP A 201 3.41 8.68 19.83
N ASP A 202 3.93 9.13 18.67
CA ASP A 202 5.33 9.55 18.53
C ASP A 202 5.54 10.95 19.16
N PHE A 203 4.54 11.82 19.03
CA PHE A 203 4.53 13.11 19.75
C PHE A 203 4.49 12.89 21.27
N ASP A 204 3.63 11.97 21.73
CA ASP A 204 3.55 11.61 23.16
C ASP A 204 4.89 11.07 23.65
N LYS A 205 5.54 10.22 22.85
CA LYS A 205 6.86 9.66 23.20
C LYS A 205 7.91 10.76 23.39
N CYS A 206 7.95 11.78 22.54
CA CYS A 206 8.87 12.91 22.70
C CYS A 206 8.66 13.62 24.05
N VAL A 207 7.41 13.80 24.47
CA VAL A 207 7.08 14.42 25.76
C VAL A 207 7.42 13.50 26.92
N MET A 208 7.14 12.20 26.80
CA MET A 208 7.53 11.19 27.81
C MET A 208 9.04 11.17 28.04
N ASP A 209 9.80 11.10 26.94
CA ASP A 209 11.27 11.06 27.00
C ASP A 209 11.82 12.34 27.65
N TRP A 210 11.24 13.50 27.33
CA TRP A 210 11.59 14.75 27.98
C TRP A 210 11.27 14.75 29.49
N MET A 211 10.07 14.31 29.89
CA MET A 211 9.68 14.23 31.31
C MET A 211 10.61 13.29 32.10
N ALA A 212 10.90 12.12 31.53
CA ALA A 212 11.82 11.15 32.16
C ALA A 212 13.23 11.72 32.30
N ALA A 213 13.73 12.44 31.29
CA ALA A 213 15.04 13.08 31.33
C ALA A 213 15.11 14.22 32.36
N GLU A 214 14.08 15.09 32.45
CA GLU A 214 14.04 16.15 33.47
C GLU A 214 13.94 15.56 34.86
N PHE A 215 13.14 14.51 35.08
CA PHE A 215 13.04 13.84 36.37
C PHE A 215 14.39 13.19 36.79
N LYS A 216 15.05 12.52 35.85
CA LYS A 216 16.39 11.95 36.11
C LYS A 216 17.43 13.02 36.45
N LYS A 217 17.34 14.20 35.84
CA LYS A 217 18.23 15.32 36.10
C LYS A 217 18.00 15.94 37.48
N THR A 218 16.74 16.03 37.95
CA THR A 218 16.38 16.66 39.24
C THR A 218 16.48 15.70 40.41
N GLU A 219 16.00 14.47 40.25
CA GLU A 219 15.91 13.45 41.31
C GLU A 219 16.98 12.37 41.25
N GLY A 220 17.73 12.28 40.14
CA GLY A 220 18.76 11.25 39.94
C GLY A 220 18.19 9.85 39.61
N ILE A 221 16.87 9.70 39.50
CA ILE A 221 16.18 8.43 39.32
C ILE A 221 15.74 8.25 37.86
N ASP A 222 16.01 7.08 37.28
CA ASP A 222 15.59 6.70 35.95
C ASP A 222 14.23 5.99 36.00
N LEU A 223 13.19 6.61 35.43
CA LEU A 223 11.84 6.06 35.39
C LEU A 223 11.62 5.05 34.26
N THR A 224 12.54 4.93 33.29
CA THR A 224 12.34 4.11 32.09
C THR A 224 12.20 2.62 32.38
N GLY A 225 12.72 2.14 33.49
CA GLY A 225 12.59 0.76 33.96
C GLY A 225 11.28 0.46 34.71
N ASP A 226 10.52 1.47 35.11
CA ASP A 226 9.27 1.32 35.85
C ASP A 226 8.07 1.45 34.90
N LYS A 227 7.43 0.34 34.60
CA LYS A 227 6.28 0.28 33.67
C LYS A 227 5.09 1.10 34.15
N VAL A 228 4.84 1.16 35.45
CA VAL A 228 3.74 1.93 36.03
C VAL A 228 4.03 3.43 35.88
N ALA A 229 5.25 3.85 36.19
CA ALA A 229 5.67 5.24 36.00
C ALA A 229 5.61 5.62 34.51
N MET A 230 6.11 4.78 33.61
CA MET A 230 6.07 5.03 32.16
C MET A 230 4.65 5.12 31.61
N GLN A 231 3.72 4.30 32.10
CA GLN A 231 2.30 4.40 31.70
C GLN A 231 1.68 5.72 32.19
N ARG A 232 2.01 6.17 33.41
CA ARG A 232 1.57 7.47 33.93
C ARG A 232 2.17 8.64 33.13
N LEU A 233 3.43 8.55 32.73
CA LEU A 233 4.07 9.52 31.84
C LEU A 233 3.35 9.56 30.48
N LYS A 234 2.98 8.40 29.92
CA LYS A 234 2.26 8.34 28.65
C LYS A 234 0.92 9.05 28.71
N GLU A 235 0.11 8.79 29.73
CA GLU A 235 -1.19 9.45 29.90
C GLU A 235 -1.04 10.96 30.11
N ALA A 236 -0.03 11.38 30.87
CA ALA A 236 0.26 12.79 31.09
C ALA A 236 0.75 13.49 29.81
N ALA A 237 1.55 12.81 29.00
CA ALA A 237 2.04 13.31 27.70
C ALA A 237 0.89 13.49 26.71
N GLU A 238 0.01 12.49 26.55
CA GLU A 238 -1.19 12.57 25.71
C GLU A 238 -2.08 13.74 26.13
N LYS A 239 -2.35 13.86 27.44
CA LYS A 239 -3.14 14.95 27.99
C LYS A 239 -2.50 16.32 27.71
N ALA A 240 -1.21 16.47 27.98
CA ALA A 240 -0.49 17.72 27.73
C ALA A 240 -0.49 18.10 26.23
N LYS A 241 -0.28 17.13 25.31
CA LYS A 241 -0.40 17.35 23.86
C LYS A 241 -1.78 17.91 23.48
N ILE A 242 -2.84 17.31 24.00
CA ILE A 242 -4.22 17.74 23.73
C ILE A 242 -4.46 19.16 24.25
N GLU A 243 -4.08 19.43 25.49
CA GLU A 243 -4.23 20.75 26.10
C GLU A 243 -3.46 21.85 25.36
N LEU A 244 -2.20 21.57 24.98
CA LEU A 244 -1.34 22.50 24.24
C LEU A 244 -1.85 22.81 22.83
N SER A 245 -2.79 22.08 22.29
CA SER A 245 -3.50 22.48 21.07
C SER A 245 -4.41 23.69 21.28
N GLY A 246 -4.90 23.91 22.51
CA GLY A 246 -5.77 25.04 22.86
C GLY A 246 -5.09 26.15 23.66
N VAL A 247 -4.07 25.79 24.50
CA VAL A 247 -3.39 26.76 25.39
C VAL A 247 -1.89 26.83 25.08
N THR A 248 -1.23 27.88 25.60
CA THR A 248 0.20 28.12 25.36
C THR A 248 1.12 27.44 26.38
N SER A 249 0.57 26.96 27.49
CA SER A 249 1.33 26.19 28.48
C SER A 249 0.39 25.32 29.31
N THR A 250 0.89 24.21 29.83
CA THR A 250 0.16 23.30 30.72
C THR A 250 1.06 22.81 31.85
N SER A 251 0.45 22.51 33.00
CA SER A 251 1.13 21.92 34.16
C SER A 251 0.95 20.41 34.17
N ILE A 252 2.05 19.66 34.32
CA ILE A 252 2.08 18.22 34.44
C ILE A 252 2.45 17.89 35.90
N ASN A 253 1.48 17.41 36.67
CA ASN A 253 1.68 17.04 38.07
C ASN A 253 1.37 15.54 38.24
N LEU A 254 2.39 14.75 38.59
CA LEU A 254 2.29 13.32 38.86
C LEU A 254 2.79 13.02 40.29
N PRO A 255 1.95 13.10 41.28
CA PRO A 255 2.31 12.80 42.67
C PRO A 255 2.63 11.32 42.83
N TYR A 256 3.61 11.01 43.68
CA TYR A 256 4.01 9.63 43.98
C TYR A 256 4.39 8.83 42.70
N ILE A 257 5.20 9.43 41.81
CA ILE A 257 5.58 8.79 40.56
C ILE A 257 6.52 7.59 40.82
N THR A 258 7.36 7.72 41.85
CA THR A 258 8.23 6.65 42.36
C THR A 258 8.62 6.95 43.81
N ALA A 259 9.44 6.11 44.45
CA ALA A 259 9.98 6.34 45.77
C ALA A 259 11.42 5.82 45.88
N ASP A 260 12.23 6.44 46.75
CA ASP A 260 13.56 5.99 47.11
C ASP A 260 13.73 5.91 48.67
N ALA A 261 14.95 5.73 49.14
CA ALA A 261 15.26 5.65 50.56
C ALA A 261 14.90 6.96 51.34
N THR A 262 14.76 8.08 50.67
CA THR A 262 14.39 9.40 51.23
C THR A 262 12.88 9.63 51.26
N GLY A 263 12.09 8.77 50.61
CA GLY A 263 10.64 8.85 50.60
C GLY A 263 10.05 8.93 49.17
N PRO A 264 8.76 9.27 49.08
CA PRO A 264 8.07 9.39 47.81
C PRO A 264 8.59 10.57 46.99
N LYS A 265 8.64 10.37 45.67
CA LYS A 265 9.05 11.39 44.70
C LYS A 265 7.88 11.78 43.81
N HIS A 266 7.87 13.05 43.43
CA HIS A 266 6.79 13.65 42.65
C HIS A 266 7.38 14.29 41.40
N LEU A 267 6.67 14.18 40.28
CA LEU A 267 7.01 14.95 39.08
C LEU A 267 6.08 16.15 38.99
N ASP A 268 6.66 17.32 38.93
CA ASP A 268 5.91 18.59 38.73
C ASP A 268 6.68 19.44 37.71
N LEU A 269 6.12 19.54 36.50
CA LEU A 269 6.73 20.23 35.38
C LEU A 269 5.70 21.12 34.67
N THR A 270 6.19 22.21 34.10
CA THR A 270 5.41 23.04 33.18
C THR A 270 5.92 22.84 31.75
N LEU A 271 5.03 22.46 30.85
CA LEU A 271 5.34 22.31 29.43
C LEU A 271 4.68 23.46 28.65
N SER A 272 5.50 24.29 28.00
CA SER A 272 5.01 25.31 27.08
C SER A 272 4.83 24.74 25.67
N ARG A 273 3.91 25.32 24.89
CA ARG A 273 3.74 24.98 23.45
C ARG A 273 5.05 25.14 22.69
N ALA A 274 5.81 26.21 22.92
CA ALA A 274 7.10 26.43 22.28
C ALA A 274 8.10 25.29 22.57
N LYS A 275 8.11 24.76 23.82
CA LYS A 275 8.95 23.60 24.15
C LYS A 275 8.44 22.33 23.50
N PHE A 276 7.12 22.10 23.48
CA PHE A 276 6.50 20.99 22.76
C PHE A 276 6.84 21.03 21.28
N ASP A 277 6.69 22.18 20.61
CA ASP A 277 7.02 22.36 19.20
C ASP A 277 8.52 22.08 18.94
N GLN A 278 9.41 22.51 19.83
CA GLN A 278 10.84 22.20 19.75
C GLN A 278 11.11 20.69 19.82
N LEU A 279 10.47 19.97 20.75
CA LEU A 279 10.65 18.53 20.93
C LEU A 279 10.15 17.73 19.72
N THR A 280 9.08 18.19 19.07
CA THR A 280 8.35 17.46 18.03
C THR A 280 8.58 18.01 16.61
N ALA A 281 9.44 19.01 16.44
CA ALA A 281 9.70 19.67 15.15
C ALA A 281 10.04 18.69 14.03
N HIS A 282 10.84 17.66 14.32
CA HIS A 282 11.25 16.63 13.35
C HIS A 282 10.07 15.76 12.88
N LEU A 283 9.05 15.54 13.74
CA LEU A 283 7.85 14.79 13.38
C LEU A 283 6.95 15.62 12.45
N VAL A 284 6.81 16.92 12.74
CA VAL A 284 6.07 17.85 11.89
C VAL A 284 6.74 17.96 10.51
N GLU A 285 8.07 18.11 10.46
CA GLU A 285 8.80 18.19 9.19
C GLU A 285 8.72 16.87 8.40
N ALA A 286 8.66 15.72 9.08
CA ALA A 286 8.51 14.41 8.44
C ALA A 286 7.19 14.28 7.65
N THR A 287 6.16 15.08 7.93
CA THR A 287 4.91 15.09 7.16
C THR A 287 5.07 15.81 5.81
N ALA A 288 6.04 16.71 5.68
CA ALA A 288 6.20 17.53 4.48
C ALA A 288 6.61 16.72 3.24
N GLY A 289 7.41 15.67 3.42
CA GLY A 289 7.84 14.78 2.34
C GLY A 289 6.65 14.15 1.60
N PRO A 290 5.82 13.36 2.30
CA PRO A 290 4.62 12.74 1.70
C PRO A 290 3.65 13.75 1.07
N VAL A 291 3.46 14.94 1.67
CA VAL A 291 2.60 15.98 1.07
C VAL A 291 3.13 16.43 -0.29
N ARG A 292 4.43 16.71 -0.39
CA ARG A 292 5.05 17.09 -1.69
C ARG A 292 4.97 15.95 -2.70
N GLN A 293 5.18 14.72 -2.24
CA GLN A 293 5.10 13.54 -3.09
C GLN A 293 3.70 13.37 -3.68
N ALA A 294 2.64 13.42 -2.84
CA ALA A 294 1.27 13.28 -3.32
C ALA A 294 0.90 14.38 -4.32
N MET A 295 1.32 15.64 -4.08
CA MET A 295 1.10 16.73 -5.02
C MET A 295 1.83 16.50 -6.36
N ASN A 296 3.08 16.07 -6.31
CA ASN A 296 3.87 15.77 -7.50
C ASN A 296 3.25 14.61 -8.30
N ASP A 297 2.84 13.54 -7.64
CA ASP A 297 2.23 12.37 -8.25
C ASP A 297 0.89 12.70 -8.90
N ALA A 298 0.12 13.62 -8.30
CA ALA A 298 -1.11 14.15 -8.89
C ALA A 298 -0.88 15.21 -9.99
N GLY A 299 0.36 15.65 -10.21
CA GLY A 299 0.69 16.72 -11.15
C GLY A 299 0.17 18.10 -10.73
N LEU A 300 -0.02 18.33 -9.42
CA LEU A 300 -0.64 19.51 -8.86
C LEU A 300 0.34 20.32 -8.00
N SER A 301 0.12 21.61 -7.94
CA SER A 301 0.75 22.54 -7.00
C SER A 301 -0.19 22.88 -5.84
N GLY A 302 0.33 23.51 -4.78
CA GLY A 302 -0.51 23.95 -3.65
C GLY A 302 -1.63 24.93 -4.07
N SER A 303 -1.45 25.69 -5.15
CA SER A 303 -2.48 26.60 -5.68
C SER A 303 -3.67 25.88 -6.32
N ASP A 304 -3.44 24.67 -6.82
CA ASP A 304 -4.47 23.86 -7.48
C ASP A 304 -5.38 23.12 -6.46
N ILE A 305 -4.94 23.04 -5.20
CA ILE A 305 -5.74 22.48 -4.12
C ILE A 305 -6.80 23.50 -3.69
N HIS A 306 -8.08 23.12 -3.78
CA HIS A 306 -9.20 23.97 -3.39
C HIS A 306 -9.38 23.95 -1.87
N LYS A 307 -9.30 22.80 -1.24
CA LYS A 307 -9.46 22.62 0.22
C LYS A 307 -8.51 21.57 0.78
N VAL A 308 -8.18 21.71 2.08
CA VAL A 308 -7.44 20.70 2.84
C VAL A 308 -8.34 20.24 3.99
N LEU A 309 -8.72 18.96 3.98
CA LEU A 309 -9.47 18.33 5.08
C LEU A 309 -8.47 17.82 6.10
N MET A 310 -8.60 18.31 7.32
CA MET A 310 -7.77 17.89 8.45
C MET A 310 -8.47 16.73 9.17
N VAL A 311 -7.86 15.55 9.13
CA VAL A 311 -8.38 14.30 9.69
C VAL A 311 -7.41 13.76 10.74
N GLY A 312 -7.93 12.96 11.68
CA GLY A 312 -7.16 12.45 12.80
C GLY A 312 -6.91 13.49 13.91
N GLY A 313 -6.93 13.04 15.17
CA GLY A 313 -6.85 13.93 16.33
C GLY A 313 -5.56 14.75 16.39
N SER A 314 -4.44 14.24 15.88
CA SER A 314 -3.14 14.93 15.88
C SER A 314 -3.05 16.07 14.86
N SER A 315 -3.95 16.13 13.88
CA SER A 315 -4.07 17.27 12.96
C SER A 315 -4.50 18.58 13.66
N ARG A 316 -4.96 18.50 14.90
CA ARG A 316 -5.30 19.66 15.74
C ARG A 316 -4.08 20.41 16.28
N ILE A 317 -2.88 19.80 16.21
CA ILE A 317 -1.62 20.40 16.69
C ILE A 317 -1.32 21.68 15.86
N PRO A 318 -1.14 22.86 16.49
CA PRO A 318 -0.95 24.12 15.76
C PRO A 318 0.23 24.10 14.79
N ALA A 319 1.37 23.52 15.17
CA ALA A 319 2.55 23.41 14.30
C ALA A 319 2.25 22.58 13.03
N VAL A 320 1.38 21.56 13.13
CA VAL A 320 0.92 20.76 11.99
C VAL A 320 0.05 21.60 11.06
N GLN A 321 -0.89 22.39 11.60
CA GLN A 321 -1.75 23.27 10.80
C GLN A 321 -0.93 24.34 10.06
N GLU A 322 0.09 24.92 10.71
CA GLU A 322 1.02 25.86 10.08
C GLU A 322 1.86 25.19 8.96
N MET A 323 2.28 23.94 9.14
CA MET A 323 2.98 23.18 8.10
C MET A 323 2.10 22.98 6.87
N VAL A 324 0.85 22.58 7.05
CA VAL A 324 -0.13 22.43 5.96
C VAL A 324 -0.30 23.75 5.22
N LYS A 325 -0.51 24.86 5.95
CA LYS A 325 -0.65 26.20 5.37
C LYS A 325 0.62 26.60 4.58
N LYS A 326 1.79 26.30 5.11
CA LYS A 326 3.08 26.57 4.43
C LYS A 326 3.22 25.80 3.11
N LEU A 327 2.76 24.54 3.06
CA LEU A 327 2.92 23.68 1.90
C LEU A 327 1.86 23.94 0.80
N THR A 328 0.62 24.25 1.20
CA THR A 328 -0.52 24.36 0.28
C THR A 328 -1.00 25.79 0.07
N GLY A 329 -0.59 26.74 0.92
CA GLY A 329 -1.16 28.10 0.95
C GLY A 329 -2.60 28.16 1.51
N LYS A 330 -3.16 27.02 1.94
CA LYS A 330 -4.56 26.92 2.43
C LYS A 330 -4.58 26.61 3.92
N GLU A 331 -5.57 27.15 4.60
CA GLU A 331 -5.88 26.73 5.98
C GLU A 331 -6.65 25.41 5.96
N GLY A 332 -6.42 24.58 6.98
CA GLY A 332 -7.18 23.36 7.15
C GLY A 332 -8.68 23.64 7.34
N PHE A 333 -9.52 22.91 6.62
CA PHE A 333 -10.97 23.02 6.73
C PHE A 333 -11.46 22.47 8.08
N LYS A 334 -12.30 23.23 8.78
CA LYS A 334 -12.77 22.92 10.15
C LYS A 334 -14.25 22.49 10.18
N GLY A 335 -14.88 22.28 9.04
CA GLY A 335 -16.31 21.99 8.93
C GLY A 335 -16.69 20.54 9.23
N ILE A 336 -15.72 19.63 9.40
CA ILE A 336 -15.94 18.24 9.79
C ILE A 336 -15.19 17.92 11.09
N ASN A 337 -15.76 17.00 11.89
CA ASN A 337 -15.06 16.50 13.07
C ASN A 337 -13.99 15.48 12.66
N PRO A 338 -12.70 15.76 12.88
CA PRO A 338 -11.61 14.88 12.43
C PRO A 338 -11.57 13.51 13.14
N ASP A 339 -12.29 13.34 14.24
CA ASP A 339 -12.36 12.09 15.01
C ASP A 339 -13.56 11.22 14.61
N GLU A 340 -14.48 11.73 13.78
CA GLU A 340 -15.77 11.08 13.45
C GLU A 340 -15.99 10.91 11.95
N CYS A 341 -15.43 11.81 11.12
CA CYS A 341 -15.73 11.88 9.68
C CYS A 341 -15.40 10.58 8.96
N VAL A 342 -14.37 9.85 9.38
CA VAL A 342 -13.96 8.58 8.78
C VAL A 342 -15.04 7.51 8.98
N ALA A 343 -15.58 7.38 10.19
CA ALA A 343 -16.68 6.44 10.48
C ALA A 343 -17.97 6.84 9.73
N MET A 344 -18.26 8.14 9.66
CA MET A 344 -19.41 8.66 8.91
C MET A 344 -19.29 8.34 7.41
N GLY A 345 -18.12 8.52 6.82
CA GLY A 345 -17.86 8.15 5.42
C GLY A 345 -17.96 6.65 5.17
N ALA A 346 -17.50 5.83 6.12
CA ALA A 346 -17.71 4.38 6.06
C ALA A 346 -19.20 3.99 6.13
N ALA A 347 -20.00 4.69 6.94
CA ALA A 347 -21.45 4.48 6.99
C ALA A 347 -22.14 4.91 5.69
N LEU A 348 -21.74 6.03 5.08
CA LEU A 348 -22.22 6.46 3.75
C LEU A 348 -21.92 5.40 2.69
N GLN A 349 -20.73 4.81 2.70
CA GLN A 349 -20.40 3.68 1.81
C GLN A 349 -21.28 2.46 2.11
N GLY A 350 -21.64 2.22 3.36
CA GLY A 350 -22.65 1.22 3.75
C GLY A 350 -24.01 1.53 3.14
N GLY A 351 -24.41 2.80 3.15
CA GLY A 351 -25.65 3.29 2.54
C GLY A 351 -25.71 3.10 1.01
N VAL A 352 -24.58 3.11 0.33
CA VAL A 352 -24.51 2.77 -1.10
C VAL A 352 -24.90 1.29 -1.31
N PHE A 353 -24.44 0.38 -0.45
CA PHE A 353 -24.80 -1.05 -0.55
C PHE A 353 -26.26 -1.33 -0.21
N THR A 354 -26.88 -0.56 0.68
CA THR A 354 -28.30 -0.70 1.02
C THR A 354 -29.22 0.05 0.05
N GLY A 355 -28.66 0.92 -0.82
CA GLY A 355 -29.40 1.79 -1.74
C GLY A 355 -29.98 3.05 -1.08
N ASP A 356 -29.60 3.34 0.17
CA ASP A 356 -29.99 4.57 0.88
C ASP A 356 -29.25 5.79 0.32
N VAL A 357 -28.04 5.60 -0.21
CA VAL A 357 -27.24 6.60 -0.91
C VAL A 357 -27.15 6.20 -2.39
N LYS A 358 -27.55 7.11 -3.29
CA LYS A 358 -27.53 6.92 -4.74
C LYS A 358 -26.48 7.85 -5.36
N ASP A 359 -26.05 7.48 -6.57
CA ASP A 359 -25.19 8.31 -7.42
C ASP A 359 -23.83 8.69 -6.79
N LEU A 360 -23.27 7.78 -6.00
CA LEU A 360 -21.95 7.92 -5.41
C LEU A 360 -21.02 6.83 -5.93
N LEU A 361 -19.98 7.21 -6.67
CA LEU A 361 -18.92 6.34 -7.16
C LEU A 361 -17.59 6.68 -6.49
N LEU A 362 -16.96 5.66 -5.92
CA LEU A 362 -15.66 5.77 -5.30
C LEU A 362 -14.63 4.99 -6.09
N LEU A 363 -13.61 5.68 -6.58
CA LEU A 363 -12.45 5.13 -7.28
C LEU A 363 -11.19 5.38 -6.45
N ASP A 364 -10.57 4.31 -6.01
CA ASP A 364 -9.32 4.32 -5.24
C ASP A 364 -8.12 3.91 -6.10
N VAL A 365 -6.89 4.05 -5.62
CA VAL A 365 -5.68 3.75 -6.39
C VAL A 365 -4.69 2.87 -5.63
N THR A 366 -3.83 2.18 -6.39
CA THR A 366 -2.71 1.41 -5.83
C THR A 366 -1.60 2.34 -5.35
N PRO A 367 -1.01 2.11 -4.15
CA PRO A 367 0.06 2.98 -3.62
C PRO A 367 1.42 2.77 -4.29
N LEU A 368 1.67 1.59 -4.86
CA LEU A 368 2.92 1.19 -5.51
C LEU A 368 2.66 0.30 -6.71
N SER A 369 3.63 0.30 -7.66
CA SER A 369 3.62 -0.60 -8.81
C SER A 369 3.74 -2.06 -8.39
N LEU A 370 3.05 -2.93 -9.13
CA LEU A 370 3.05 -4.39 -8.96
C LEU A 370 3.54 -5.06 -10.25
N GLY A 371 4.34 -6.11 -10.08
CA GLY A 371 4.91 -6.82 -11.21
C GLY A 371 5.53 -8.16 -10.81
N ILE A 372 6.24 -8.75 -11.75
CA ILE A 372 6.97 -10.00 -11.54
C ILE A 372 8.44 -9.85 -11.96
N GLU A 373 9.28 -10.72 -11.38
CA GLU A 373 10.65 -10.89 -11.86
C GLU A 373 10.66 -11.61 -13.20
N THR A 374 11.40 -11.07 -14.15
CA THR A 374 11.63 -11.65 -15.47
C THR A 374 13.12 -11.91 -15.71
N MET A 375 13.44 -12.48 -16.87
CA MET A 375 14.80 -12.87 -17.24
C MET A 375 15.78 -11.71 -17.08
N GLY A 376 16.94 -12.00 -16.48
CA GLY A 376 17.94 -10.98 -16.14
C GLY A 376 17.71 -10.28 -14.79
N GLY A 377 16.76 -10.74 -13.96
CA GLY A 377 16.46 -10.14 -12.66
C GLY A 377 15.75 -8.79 -12.77
N VAL A 378 15.05 -8.54 -13.87
CA VAL A 378 14.32 -7.29 -14.13
C VAL A 378 12.92 -7.39 -13.53
N MET A 379 12.42 -6.30 -12.93
CA MET A 379 11.01 -6.18 -12.57
C MET A 379 10.19 -5.72 -13.77
N THR A 380 9.32 -6.59 -14.28
CA THR A 380 8.32 -6.23 -15.28
C THR A 380 7.04 -5.81 -14.57
N LYS A 381 6.70 -4.53 -14.66
CA LYS A 381 5.49 -3.96 -14.06
C LYS A 381 4.27 -4.33 -14.90
N LEU A 382 3.22 -4.85 -14.25
CA LEU A 382 1.91 -5.10 -14.85
C LEU A 382 0.90 -4.02 -14.43
N ILE A 383 0.98 -3.54 -13.19
CA ILE A 383 0.15 -2.47 -12.66
C ILE A 383 1.07 -1.38 -12.15
N GLU A 384 0.94 -0.18 -12.69
CA GLU A 384 1.68 1.00 -12.23
C GLU A 384 1.08 1.57 -10.94
N ARG A 385 1.89 2.27 -10.14
CA ARG A 385 1.38 3.01 -8.98
C ARG A 385 0.31 4.03 -9.40
N ASN A 386 -0.58 4.36 -8.50
CA ASN A 386 -1.72 5.24 -8.73
C ASN A 386 -2.67 4.75 -9.85
N THR A 387 -2.67 3.43 -10.14
CA THR A 387 -3.70 2.83 -11.00
C THR A 387 -4.99 2.68 -10.21
N THR A 388 -6.10 3.15 -10.78
CA THR A 388 -7.45 3.05 -10.19
C THR A 388 -7.85 1.59 -9.96
N ILE A 389 -8.44 1.31 -8.80
CA ILE A 389 -8.94 -0.02 -8.42
C ILE A 389 -10.49 0.00 -8.25
N PRO A 390 -11.18 -1.13 -8.50
CA PRO A 390 -10.63 -2.46 -8.86
C PRO A 390 -10.04 -2.50 -10.26
N VAL A 391 -8.99 -3.33 -10.44
CA VAL A 391 -8.30 -3.47 -11.73
C VAL A 391 -7.81 -4.89 -11.93
N LYS A 392 -7.95 -5.38 -13.17
CA LYS A 392 -7.41 -6.66 -13.60
C LYS A 392 -6.55 -6.46 -14.84
N LYS A 393 -5.29 -6.87 -14.77
CA LYS A 393 -4.34 -6.82 -15.90
C LYS A 393 -3.63 -8.14 -16.07
N SER A 394 -3.51 -8.58 -17.31
CA SER A 394 -2.83 -9.81 -17.71
C SER A 394 -1.73 -9.51 -18.72
N GLN A 395 -0.67 -10.30 -18.67
CA GLN A 395 0.41 -10.28 -19.66
C GLN A 395 0.90 -11.71 -19.90
N ILE A 396 1.23 -12.01 -21.17
CA ILE A 396 1.75 -13.33 -21.57
C ILE A 396 3.27 -13.32 -21.47
N PHE A 397 3.78 -14.31 -20.75
CA PHE A 397 5.20 -14.62 -20.60
C PHE A 397 5.50 -16.00 -21.18
N THR A 398 6.76 -16.37 -21.21
CA THR A 398 7.19 -17.67 -21.77
C THR A 398 8.31 -18.29 -20.94
N THR A 399 8.69 -19.54 -21.29
CA THR A 399 9.79 -20.25 -20.64
C THR A 399 11.16 -19.72 -21.06
N ALA A 400 12.11 -19.73 -20.13
CA ALA A 400 13.50 -19.28 -20.35
C ALA A 400 14.44 -20.39 -20.84
N ALA A 401 14.04 -21.67 -20.74
CA ALA A 401 14.84 -22.82 -21.12
C ALA A 401 14.02 -23.85 -21.94
N ASP A 402 14.71 -24.65 -22.73
CA ASP A 402 14.09 -25.76 -23.47
C ASP A 402 13.60 -26.85 -22.52
N ASN A 403 12.45 -27.46 -22.86
CA ASN A 403 11.81 -28.51 -22.06
C ASN A 403 11.54 -28.15 -20.62
N GLN A 404 11.37 -26.86 -20.32
CA GLN A 404 11.02 -26.36 -18.98
C GLN A 404 9.56 -26.70 -18.68
N THR A 405 9.33 -27.50 -17.62
CA THR A 405 8.02 -28.02 -17.23
C THR A 405 7.42 -27.28 -16.03
N SER A 406 8.14 -26.32 -15.45
CA SER A 406 7.73 -25.49 -14.33
C SER A 406 8.29 -24.09 -14.46
N VAL A 407 7.53 -23.09 -14.02
CA VAL A 407 8.01 -21.70 -13.86
C VAL A 407 7.74 -21.22 -12.45
N GLU A 408 8.70 -20.50 -11.86
CA GLU A 408 8.48 -19.76 -10.63
C GLU A 408 7.96 -18.36 -10.99
N VAL A 409 6.86 -17.96 -10.37
CA VAL A 409 6.33 -16.59 -10.44
C VAL A 409 6.73 -15.89 -9.16
N HIS A 410 7.65 -14.93 -9.27
CA HIS A 410 8.11 -14.09 -8.17
C HIS A 410 7.39 -12.75 -8.23
N VAL A 411 6.42 -12.55 -7.33
CA VAL A 411 5.56 -11.37 -7.27
C VAL A 411 6.26 -10.26 -6.48
N LEU A 412 6.31 -9.07 -7.07
CA LEU A 412 7.05 -7.92 -6.57
C LEU A 412 6.17 -6.68 -6.44
N GLN A 413 6.54 -5.82 -5.48
CA GLN A 413 5.97 -4.49 -5.30
C GLN A 413 7.08 -3.45 -5.14
N GLY A 414 7.01 -2.34 -5.86
CA GLY A 414 7.98 -1.24 -5.77
C GLY A 414 8.21 -0.54 -7.09
N GLU A 415 9.16 0.41 -7.09
CA GLU A 415 9.42 1.29 -8.24
C GLU A 415 10.77 1.04 -8.91
N ARG A 416 11.63 0.16 -8.36
CA ARG A 416 12.96 -0.11 -8.89
C ARG A 416 12.88 -1.03 -10.11
N GLU A 417 13.76 -0.81 -11.08
CA GLU A 417 13.84 -1.58 -12.32
C GLU A 417 14.33 -3.04 -12.11
N MET A 418 15.17 -3.26 -11.09
CA MET A 418 15.71 -4.58 -10.78
C MET A 418 14.90 -5.26 -9.66
N ALA A 419 14.56 -6.54 -9.86
CA ALA A 419 13.74 -7.33 -8.94
C ALA A 419 14.27 -7.36 -7.50
N GLN A 420 15.60 -7.49 -7.35
CA GLN A 420 16.27 -7.57 -6.04
C GLN A 420 16.10 -6.33 -5.16
N TYR A 421 15.75 -5.20 -5.74
CA TYR A 421 15.57 -3.92 -5.02
C TYR A 421 14.09 -3.62 -4.74
N ASN A 422 13.20 -4.51 -5.13
CA ASN A 422 11.77 -4.40 -4.87
C ASN A 422 11.34 -5.40 -3.80
N LYS A 423 10.20 -5.14 -3.21
CA LYS A 423 9.62 -6.00 -2.18
C LYS A 423 9.03 -7.27 -2.78
N THR A 424 9.45 -8.41 -2.29
CA THR A 424 8.78 -9.69 -2.57
C THR A 424 7.44 -9.75 -1.86
N LEU A 425 6.35 -9.90 -2.61
CA LEU A 425 5.01 -10.15 -2.08
C LEU A 425 4.72 -11.66 -1.94
N GLY A 426 5.32 -12.46 -2.80
CA GLY A 426 5.16 -13.92 -2.75
C GLY A 426 5.88 -14.61 -3.90
N ARG A 427 5.98 -15.94 -3.77
CA ARG A 427 6.50 -16.82 -4.82
C ARG A 427 5.62 -18.05 -4.93
N PHE A 428 5.34 -18.49 -6.13
CA PHE A 428 4.63 -19.74 -6.38
C PHE A 428 5.10 -20.38 -7.69
N HIS A 429 4.88 -21.67 -7.83
CA HIS A 429 5.28 -22.43 -8.99
C HIS A 429 4.07 -22.84 -9.82
N LEU A 430 4.13 -22.64 -11.12
CA LEU A 430 3.22 -23.25 -12.09
C LEU A 430 3.91 -24.48 -12.68
N ASP A 431 3.42 -25.65 -12.32
CA ASP A 431 3.97 -26.94 -12.75
C ASP A 431 3.13 -27.57 -13.85
N GLY A 432 3.77 -28.49 -14.60
CA GLY A 432 3.12 -29.32 -15.61
C GLY A 432 2.86 -28.59 -16.93
N ILE A 433 3.72 -27.65 -17.25
CA ILE A 433 3.85 -27.07 -18.57
C ILE A 433 4.33 -28.19 -19.52
N ALA A 434 3.75 -28.29 -20.70
CA ALA A 434 4.16 -29.26 -21.69
C ALA A 434 5.62 -28.99 -22.12
N PRO A 435 6.51 -30.02 -22.15
CA PRO A 435 7.86 -29.86 -22.65
C PRO A 435 7.85 -29.30 -24.06
N ALA A 436 8.49 -28.16 -24.27
CA ALA A 436 8.60 -27.48 -25.55
C ALA A 436 9.91 -26.68 -25.60
N ARG A 437 10.27 -26.18 -26.76
CA ARG A 437 11.38 -25.24 -26.90
C ARG A 437 11.08 -23.96 -26.13
N ARG A 438 12.10 -23.28 -25.59
CA ARG A 438 11.97 -22.00 -24.94
C ARG A 438 11.24 -21.00 -25.86
N GLY A 439 10.41 -20.15 -25.28
CA GLY A 439 9.64 -19.17 -26.04
C GLY A 439 8.35 -19.70 -26.67
N VAL A 440 8.08 -21.03 -26.63
CA VAL A 440 6.85 -21.62 -27.18
C VAL A 440 5.70 -21.66 -26.18
N PRO A 441 5.89 -22.11 -24.93
CA PRO A 441 4.81 -22.06 -23.93
C PRO A 441 4.34 -20.62 -23.68
N GLN A 442 3.04 -20.44 -23.59
CA GLN A 442 2.40 -19.16 -23.29
C GLN A 442 1.81 -19.19 -21.88
N ILE A 443 2.41 -18.42 -21.00
CA ILE A 443 2.04 -18.35 -19.58
C ILE A 443 1.42 -16.99 -19.33
N GLU A 444 0.11 -16.94 -19.17
CA GLU A 444 -0.63 -15.74 -18.81
C GLU A 444 -0.51 -15.49 -17.31
N VAL A 445 0.12 -14.39 -16.93
CA VAL A 445 0.14 -13.92 -15.54
C VAL A 445 -0.87 -12.79 -15.39
N THR A 446 -1.79 -12.96 -14.45
CA THR A 446 -2.87 -12.02 -14.18
C THR A 446 -2.73 -11.47 -12.77
N PHE A 447 -2.76 -10.15 -12.65
CA PHE A 447 -2.96 -9.44 -11.40
C PHE A 447 -4.41 -8.97 -11.34
N ASP A 448 -5.09 -9.32 -10.26
CA ASP A 448 -6.48 -8.97 -9.98
C ASP A 448 -6.56 -8.30 -8.61
N ILE A 449 -6.79 -6.99 -8.62
CA ILE A 449 -6.94 -6.18 -7.40
C ILE A 449 -8.43 -5.89 -7.21
N ASP A 450 -8.98 -6.35 -6.10
CA ASP A 450 -10.39 -6.11 -5.79
C ASP A 450 -10.63 -4.66 -5.29
N ALA A 451 -11.90 -4.30 -5.08
CA ALA A 451 -12.29 -2.99 -4.56
C ALA A 451 -11.80 -2.72 -3.12
N ASN A 452 -11.28 -3.72 -2.42
CA ASN A 452 -10.67 -3.60 -1.09
C ASN A 452 -9.16 -3.36 -1.17
N GLY A 453 -8.58 -3.40 -2.39
CA GLY A 453 -7.15 -3.32 -2.62
C GLY A 453 -6.42 -4.64 -2.34
N ILE A 454 -7.12 -5.78 -2.28
CA ILE A 454 -6.51 -7.10 -2.06
C ILE A 454 -6.03 -7.65 -3.40
N VAL A 455 -4.74 -8.00 -3.46
CA VAL A 455 -4.08 -8.47 -4.67
C VAL A 455 -4.14 -9.99 -4.76
N ASN A 456 -4.68 -10.49 -5.87
CA ASN A 456 -4.61 -11.89 -6.27
C ASN A 456 -3.75 -11.98 -7.53
N VAL A 457 -2.82 -12.94 -7.56
CA VAL A 457 -1.98 -13.18 -8.73
C VAL A 457 -2.17 -14.62 -9.17
N SER A 458 -2.49 -14.82 -10.43
CA SER A 458 -2.57 -16.14 -11.04
C SER A 458 -1.61 -16.27 -12.21
N ALA A 459 -1.17 -17.51 -12.47
CA ALA A 459 -0.41 -17.87 -13.65
C ALA A 459 -1.08 -19.09 -14.30
N LYS A 460 -1.32 -19.00 -15.61
CA LYS A 460 -2.01 -20.03 -16.37
C LYS A 460 -1.21 -20.38 -17.64
N ASP A 461 -0.90 -21.63 -17.82
CA ASP A 461 -0.39 -22.14 -19.09
C ASP A 461 -1.54 -22.29 -20.10
N LEU A 462 -1.54 -21.47 -21.14
CA LEU A 462 -2.59 -21.46 -22.16
C LEU A 462 -2.60 -22.74 -23.00
N GLY A 463 -1.47 -23.46 -23.09
CA GLY A 463 -1.37 -24.72 -23.82
C GLY A 463 -2.01 -25.90 -23.08
N THR A 464 -1.77 -26.05 -21.79
CA THR A 464 -2.30 -27.17 -20.98
C THR A 464 -3.55 -26.80 -20.18
N GLY A 465 -3.85 -25.52 -20.04
CA GLY A 465 -4.93 -25.00 -19.20
C GLY A 465 -4.65 -25.08 -17.69
N LYS A 466 -3.45 -25.52 -17.29
CA LYS A 466 -3.07 -25.56 -15.86
C LYS A 466 -2.90 -24.15 -15.31
N GLU A 467 -3.39 -23.96 -14.10
CA GLU A 467 -3.38 -22.66 -13.42
C GLU A 467 -2.96 -22.82 -11.96
N GLN A 468 -2.23 -21.85 -11.46
CA GLN A 468 -1.90 -21.67 -10.06
C GLN A 468 -2.13 -20.22 -9.68
N HIS A 469 -2.46 -19.98 -8.41
CA HIS A 469 -2.70 -18.63 -7.91
C HIS A 469 -2.17 -18.46 -6.48
N ILE A 470 -1.88 -17.21 -6.14
CA ILE A 470 -1.56 -16.78 -4.79
C ILE A 470 -2.41 -15.55 -4.46
N THR A 471 -3.03 -15.57 -3.28
CA THR A 471 -3.57 -14.36 -2.67
C THR A 471 -2.50 -13.80 -1.76
N ILE A 472 -2.16 -12.53 -1.92
CA ILE A 472 -1.12 -11.90 -1.12
C ILE A 472 -1.64 -11.75 0.31
N THR A 473 -1.10 -12.58 1.21
CA THR A 473 -1.42 -12.59 2.62
C THR A 473 -0.16 -12.41 3.45
N SER A 474 -0.19 -11.54 4.35
CA SER A 474 0.58 -11.17 5.56
C SER A 474 2.03 -11.60 5.83
N SER A 475 2.79 -12.29 5.02
CA SER A 475 4.16 -12.69 5.42
C SER A 475 5.31 -11.82 4.91
N THR A 476 5.03 -10.79 4.09
CA THR A 476 6.07 -10.06 3.34
C THR A 476 5.92 -8.54 3.41
N ASN A 477 5.71 -7.98 4.60
CA ASN A 477 5.45 -6.55 4.75
C ASN A 477 6.65 -5.65 4.48
N MET A 478 6.47 -4.64 3.64
CA MET A 478 7.31 -3.43 3.69
C MET A 478 6.84 -2.54 4.85
N SER A 479 7.77 -2.13 5.72
CA SER A 479 7.51 -0.99 6.58
C SER A 479 7.42 0.26 5.69
N LYS A 480 6.81 1.32 6.19
CA LYS A 480 6.73 2.57 5.43
C LYS A 480 8.10 3.17 5.15
N ASP A 481 9.01 3.14 6.13
CA ASP A 481 10.39 3.56 5.88
C ASP A 481 10.97 2.81 4.68
N ASP A 482 10.55 1.55 4.48
CA ASP A 482 10.91 0.77 3.31
C ASP A 482 10.18 1.22 2.04
N ILE A 483 8.91 1.67 2.12
CA ILE A 483 8.16 2.17 0.95
C ILE A 483 8.71 3.53 0.51
N ASP A 484 8.83 4.49 1.42
CA ASP A 484 9.42 5.81 1.13
C ASP A 484 10.89 5.71 0.76
N LYS A 485 11.61 4.76 1.36
CA LYS A 485 12.96 4.42 0.99
C LYS A 485 12.99 3.83 -0.41
N ALA A 486 12.09 2.90 -0.74
CA ALA A 486 11.97 2.30 -2.07
C ALA A 486 11.70 3.35 -3.15
N VAL A 487 10.77 4.29 -2.92
CA VAL A 487 10.49 5.38 -3.87
C VAL A 487 11.68 6.33 -4.00
N ARG A 488 12.26 6.80 -2.89
CA ARG A 488 13.45 7.67 -2.92
C ARG A 488 14.68 6.98 -3.51
N GLU A 489 14.90 5.70 -3.19
CA GLU A 489 15.97 4.91 -3.77
C GLU A 489 15.74 4.68 -5.26
N ALA A 490 14.49 4.47 -5.71
CA ALA A 490 14.17 4.39 -7.13
C ALA A 490 14.55 5.68 -7.88
N GLU A 491 14.22 6.85 -7.32
CA GLU A 491 14.60 8.14 -7.89
C GLU A 491 16.12 8.37 -7.84
N GLN A 492 16.74 8.08 -6.70
CA GLN A 492 18.19 8.27 -6.49
C GLN A 492 19.03 7.36 -7.39
N PHE A 493 18.61 6.12 -7.56
CA PHE A 493 19.34 5.10 -8.33
C PHE A 493 18.80 4.88 -9.73
N ALA A 494 17.81 5.67 -10.19
CA ALA A 494 17.17 5.52 -11.50
C ALA A 494 18.17 5.43 -12.68
N ALA A 495 19.24 6.23 -12.66
CA ALA A 495 20.26 6.20 -13.70
C ALA A 495 21.13 4.93 -13.64
N GLU A 496 21.41 4.40 -12.45
CA GLU A 496 22.17 3.17 -12.24
C GLU A 496 21.31 1.94 -12.56
N ASP A 497 20.08 1.91 -12.10
CA ASP A 497 19.11 0.85 -12.39
C ASP A 497 18.84 0.75 -13.89
N LYS A 498 18.70 1.88 -14.57
CA LYS A 498 18.54 1.91 -16.03
C LYS A 498 19.74 1.28 -16.75
N LYS A 499 20.96 1.57 -16.30
CA LYS A 499 22.16 0.92 -16.85
C LYS A 499 22.18 -0.59 -16.61
N GLN A 500 21.78 -1.02 -15.40
CA GLN A 500 21.72 -2.45 -15.07
C GLN A 500 20.66 -3.15 -15.92
N ARG A 501 19.49 -2.53 -16.11
CA ARG A 501 18.46 -3.03 -17.00
C ARG A 501 18.93 -3.11 -18.45
N GLU A 502 19.51 -2.04 -18.98
CA GLU A 502 20.08 -2.03 -20.34
C GLU A 502 21.11 -3.14 -20.52
N ALA A 503 21.96 -3.37 -19.50
CA ALA A 503 22.93 -4.47 -19.54
C ALA A 503 22.25 -5.86 -19.53
N ALA A 504 21.18 -6.02 -18.74
CA ALA A 504 20.38 -7.25 -18.73
C ALA A 504 19.68 -7.48 -20.08
N ASP A 505 19.08 -6.46 -20.66
CA ASP A 505 18.41 -6.51 -21.96
C ASP A 505 19.38 -6.88 -23.08
N ILE A 506 20.59 -6.31 -23.10
CA ILE A 506 21.65 -6.64 -24.06
C ILE A 506 22.06 -8.12 -23.94
N ARG A 507 22.23 -8.65 -22.71
CA ARG A 507 22.56 -10.05 -22.48
C ARG A 507 21.43 -10.97 -22.91
N ASN A 508 20.18 -10.63 -22.62
CA ASN A 508 19.00 -11.37 -23.03
C ASN A 508 18.88 -11.42 -24.57
N GLN A 509 19.14 -10.30 -25.26
CA GLN A 509 19.18 -10.25 -26.73
C GLN A 509 20.29 -11.13 -27.31
N ALA A 510 21.48 -11.09 -26.70
CA ALA A 510 22.59 -11.94 -27.10
C ALA A 510 22.26 -13.42 -26.95
N ASP A 511 21.66 -13.83 -25.83
CA ASP A 511 21.18 -15.20 -25.60
C ASP A 511 20.14 -15.64 -26.62
N GLN A 512 19.20 -14.75 -26.92
CA GLN A 512 18.17 -15.02 -27.92
C GLN A 512 18.78 -15.20 -29.33
N MET A 513 19.75 -14.34 -29.67
CA MET A 513 20.42 -14.42 -30.98
C MET A 513 21.28 -15.70 -31.12
N VAL A 514 22.00 -16.08 -30.05
CA VAL A 514 22.73 -17.36 -30.00
C VAL A 514 21.78 -18.53 -30.25
N PHE A 515 20.70 -18.61 -29.48
CA PHE A 515 19.72 -19.69 -29.60
C PHE A 515 19.09 -19.77 -30.99
N GLN A 516 18.68 -18.60 -31.53
CA GLN A 516 18.04 -18.54 -32.83
C GLN A 516 19.01 -18.95 -33.96
N THR A 517 20.27 -18.55 -33.84
CA THR A 517 21.32 -18.92 -34.82
C THR A 517 21.65 -20.40 -34.76
N GLU A 518 21.85 -20.97 -33.56
CA GLU A 518 22.08 -22.41 -33.39
C GLU A 518 20.96 -23.25 -33.99
N LYS A 519 19.72 -22.88 -33.68
CA LYS A 519 18.54 -23.53 -34.21
C LYS A 519 18.50 -23.49 -35.75
N THR A 520 18.77 -22.32 -36.33
CA THR A 520 18.78 -22.18 -37.79
C THR A 520 19.89 -22.99 -38.43
N LEU A 521 21.08 -23.06 -37.82
CA LEU A 521 22.16 -23.88 -38.27
C LEU A 521 21.85 -25.40 -38.18
N GLU A 522 21.12 -25.81 -37.13
CA GLU A 522 20.66 -27.20 -36.98
C GLU A 522 19.59 -27.56 -38.03
N ASP A 523 18.57 -26.71 -38.18
CA ASP A 523 17.41 -26.97 -39.05
C ASP A 523 17.76 -26.85 -40.57
N MET A 524 18.66 -25.95 -40.92
CA MET A 524 18.94 -25.56 -42.30
C MET A 524 20.42 -25.64 -42.71
N GLY A 525 21.33 -26.12 -41.86
CA GLY A 525 22.77 -26.07 -42.05
C GLY A 525 23.26 -26.70 -43.35
N ASP A 526 22.64 -27.77 -43.80
CA ASP A 526 22.97 -28.45 -45.07
C ASP A 526 22.57 -27.64 -46.32
N LYS A 527 21.69 -26.64 -46.17
CA LYS A 527 21.23 -25.75 -47.25
C LYS A 527 22.01 -24.45 -47.32
N ILE A 528 22.84 -24.15 -46.32
CA ILE A 528 23.65 -22.94 -46.24
C ILE A 528 24.99 -23.19 -46.93
N PRO A 529 25.45 -22.34 -47.86
CA PRO A 529 26.77 -22.44 -48.46
C PRO A 529 27.87 -22.46 -47.40
N ALA A 530 28.89 -23.34 -47.58
CA ALA A 530 29.94 -23.58 -46.59
C ALA A 530 30.69 -22.28 -46.14
N SER A 531 30.89 -21.34 -47.05
CA SER A 531 31.51 -20.04 -46.73
C SER A 531 30.65 -19.19 -45.79
N ASP A 532 29.35 -19.18 -46.03
CA ASP A 532 28.40 -18.37 -45.26
C ASP A 532 28.14 -19.01 -43.89
N ARG A 533 28.06 -20.34 -43.84
CA ARG A 533 27.98 -21.12 -42.60
C ARG A 533 29.20 -20.85 -41.71
N ASN A 534 30.41 -20.89 -42.23
CA ASN A 534 31.63 -20.61 -41.49
C ASN A 534 31.63 -19.19 -40.90
N SER A 535 31.11 -18.20 -41.64
CA SER A 535 31.00 -16.83 -41.17
C SER A 535 30.03 -16.70 -40.00
N VAL A 536 28.87 -17.34 -40.06
CA VAL A 536 27.87 -17.36 -38.97
C VAL A 536 28.40 -18.12 -37.76
N GLU A 537 29.02 -19.31 -37.96
CA GLU A 537 29.63 -20.09 -36.87
C GLU A 537 30.77 -19.32 -36.16
N SER A 538 31.58 -18.59 -36.91
CA SER A 538 32.64 -17.74 -36.34
C SER A 538 32.06 -16.61 -35.47
N ALA A 539 31.09 -15.88 -35.97
CA ALA A 539 30.41 -14.82 -35.21
C ALA A 539 29.64 -15.38 -33.99
N LEU A 540 29.01 -16.53 -34.15
CA LEU A 540 28.33 -17.24 -33.04
C LEU A 540 29.30 -17.62 -31.93
N ASN A 541 30.45 -18.22 -32.28
CA ASN A 541 31.46 -18.57 -31.29
C ASN A 541 32.08 -17.33 -30.64
N HIS A 542 32.30 -16.25 -31.39
CA HIS A 542 32.76 -15.00 -30.86
C HIS A 542 31.77 -14.43 -29.83
N LEU A 543 30.48 -14.40 -30.14
CA LEU A 543 29.45 -13.94 -29.19
C LEU A 543 29.40 -14.83 -27.94
N LYS A 544 29.43 -16.15 -28.07
CA LYS A 544 29.45 -17.08 -26.92
C LYS A 544 30.64 -16.86 -25.98
N GLU A 545 31.82 -16.60 -26.53
CA GLU A 545 32.99 -16.31 -25.73
C GLU A 545 32.88 -14.94 -25.06
N THR A 546 32.39 -13.92 -25.76
CA THR A 546 32.23 -12.57 -25.25
C THR A 546 31.19 -12.51 -24.12
N GLN A 547 30.13 -13.32 -24.21
CA GLN A 547 29.08 -13.41 -23.16
C GLN A 547 29.60 -13.94 -21.82
N LYS A 548 30.72 -14.69 -21.78
CA LYS A 548 31.33 -15.13 -20.52
C LYS A 548 31.96 -13.98 -19.75
N GLY A 549 32.20 -12.86 -20.39
CA GLY A 549 32.74 -11.64 -19.81
C GLY A 549 31.67 -10.72 -19.19
N SER A 550 32.14 -9.63 -18.59
CA SER A 550 31.29 -8.59 -17.99
C SER A 550 31.14 -7.33 -18.87
N ASP A 551 31.84 -7.25 -19.99
CA ASP A 551 31.84 -6.07 -20.88
C ASP A 551 30.58 -6.06 -21.75
N VAL A 552 29.62 -5.21 -21.37
CA VAL A 552 28.32 -5.09 -22.04
C VAL A 552 28.43 -4.52 -23.45
N GLU A 553 29.36 -3.59 -23.69
CA GLU A 553 29.57 -3.00 -25.02
C GLU A 553 30.19 -4.03 -25.97
N ALA A 554 31.10 -4.86 -25.49
CA ALA A 554 31.65 -5.97 -26.27
C ALA A 554 30.57 -6.99 -26.63
N ILE A 555 29.67 -7.34 -25.70
CA ILE A 555 28.55 -8.26 -25.94
C ILE A 555 27.61 -7.66 -27.00
N LYS A 556 27.30 -6.39 -26.90
CA LYS A 556 26.45 -5.68 -27.88
C LYS A 556 27.07 -5.70 -29.29
N ALA A 557 28.35 -5.36 -29.39
CA ALA A 557 29.06 -5.37 -30.67
C ALA A 557 29.09 -6.78 -31.30
N ALA A 558 29.39 -7.82 -30.52
CA ALA A 558 29.38 -9.22 -30.99
C ALA A 558 27.97 -9.68 -31.38
N THR A 559 26.93 -9.21 -30.70
CA THR A 559 25.52 -9.50 -31.07
C THR A 559 25.16 -8.86 -32.41
N GLU A 560 25.58 -7.61 -32.63
CA GLU A 560 25.36 -6.94 -33.91
C GLU A 560 26.13 -7.63 -35.08
N GLU A 561 27.36 -8.10 -34.82
CA GLU A 561 28.15 -8.87 -35.78
C GLU A 561 27.45 -10.15 -36.18
N LEU A 562 26.97 -10.94 -35.19
CA LEU A 562 26.22 -12.16 -35.45
C LEU A 562 24.92 -11.90 -36.21
N THR A 563 24.20 -10.83 -35.79
CA THR A 563 22.97 -10.41 -36.46
C THR A 563 23.19 -10.08 -37.92
N LYS A 564 24.24 -9.34 -38.26
CA LYS A 564 24.60 -9.05 -39.67
C LYS A 564 24.95 -10.29 -40.47
N ALA A 565 25.75 -11.19 -39.91
CA ALA A 565 26.11 -12.46 -40.56
C ALA A 565 24.87 -13.35 -40.80
N PHE A 566 23.97 -13.41 -39.82
CA PHE A 566 22.73 -14.16 -39.89
C PHE A 566 21.77 -13.61 -40.96
N TYR A 567 21.56 -12.28 -41.01
CA TYR A 567 20.71 -11.66 -42.03
C TYR A 567 21.26 -11.85 -43.45
N ALA A 568 22.58 -11.73 -43.65
CA ALA A 568 23.20 -11.95 -44.95
C ALA A 568 22.97 -13.38 -45.50
N VAL A 569 22.94 -14.37 -44.61
CA VAL A 569 22.62 -15.77 -44.97
C VAL A 569 21.13 -15.92 -45.23
N SER A 570 20.27 -15.36 -44.37
CA SER A 570 18.81 -15.42 -44.52
C SER A 570 18.35 -14.80 -45.84
N GLU A 571 18.91 -13.68 -46.25
CA GLU A 571 18.60 -13.01 -47.51
C GLU A 571 18.98 -13.88 -48.72
N LYS A 572 20.16 -14.51 -48.69
CA LYS A 572 20.61 -15.42 -49.76
C LYS A 572 19.74 -16.69 -49.88
N LEU A 573 19.35 -17.27 -48.75
CA LEU A 573 18.43 -18.41 -48.71
C LEU A 573 17.05 -18.08 -49.27
N TYR A 574 16.55 -16.86 -48.98
CA TYR A 574 15.29 -16.36 -49.53
C TYR A 574 15.36 -16.16 -51.05
N GLN A 575 16.48 -15.65 -51.58
CA GLN A 575 16.71 -15.48 -53.00
C GLN A 575 16.87 -16.80 -53.75
N GLN A 576 17.46 -17.84 -53.13
CA GLN A 576 17.63 -19.18 -53.72
C GLN A 576 16.34 -20.00 -53.79
N ASN A 577 15.38 -19.77 -52.88
CA ASN A 577 14.11 -20.50 -52.84
C ASN A 577 12.98 -19.87 -53.69
N GLY A 578 13.32 -18.94 -54.60
CA GLY A 578 12.42 -18.43 -55.66
C GLY A 578 10.99 -18.15 -55.21
N GLY A 579 10.77 -17.08 -54.47
CA GLY A 579 9.52 -16.30 -54.44
C GLY A 579 8.17 -17.02 -54.28
N GLN A 580 8.09 -18.19 -53.67
CA GLN A 580 6.82 -18.84 -53.40
C GLN A 580 6.45 -18.61 -51.91
N ALA A 581 5.45 -17.75 -51.72
CA ALA A 581 4.92 -17.38 -50.39
C ALA A 581 4.32 -18.63 -49.72
N GLY A 582 5.11 -19.25 -48.85
CA GLY A 582 4.60 -20.05 -47.73
C GLY A 582 4.51 -19.15 -46.49
N PRO A 583 3.63 -19.43 -45.52
CA PRO A 583 3.61 -18.64 -44.30
C PRO A 583 4.97 -18.78 -43.60
N GLY A 584 5.76 -17.67 -43.61
CA GLY A 584 6.99 -17.58 -42.86
C GLY A 584 6.71 -17.78 -41.38
N PRO A 585 7.70 -18.29 -40.61
CA PRO A 585 7.54 -18.35 -39.17
C PRO A 585 7.29 -16.95 -38.66
N ASP A 586 6.22 -16.82 -37.91
CA ASP A 586 5.78 -15.59 -37.25
C ASP A 586 6.94 -15.05 -36.38
N MET A 587 7.64 -14.06 -36.91
CA MET A 587 8.67 -13.33 -36.19
C MET A 587 7.95 -12.35 -35.27
N GLY A 588 7.66 -12.80 -34.06
CA GLY A 588 7.10 -11.98 -32.99
C GLY A 588 7.79 -10.61 -32.97
N GLY A 589 6.99 -9.57 -33.21
CA GLY A 589 7.41 -8.21 -33.45
C GLY A 589 8.30 -7.62 -32.35
N ALA A 590 9.60 -7.67 -32.58
CA ALA A 590 10.55 -6.77 -31.90
C ALA A 590 10.56 -5.46 -32.69
N ASN A 591 9.84 -4.48 -32.18
CA ASN A 591 9.75 -3.13 -32.74
C ASN A 591 11.09 -2.39 -32.55
N PHE A 592 11.96 -2.43 -33.53
CA PHE A 592 13.12 -1.55 -33.63
C PHE A 592 12.68 -0.19 -34.20
N GLY A 593 12.18 0.70 -33.35
CA GLY A 593 11.82 2.07 -33.68
C GLY A 593 12.90 3.06 -33.35
N GLY A 594 13.77 3.37 -34.31
CA GLY A 594 14.57 4.60 -34.31
C GLY A 594 13.68 5.81 -34.51
N GLN A 595 13.89 6.83 -33.71
CA GLN A 595 13.25 8.11 -33.68
C GLN A 595 13.45 8.90 -34.98
N ALA A 596 12.37 9.26 -35.66
CA ALA A 596 12.32 10.43 -36.56
C ALA A 596 10.88 10.99 -36.55
N GLY A 597 10.78 12.28 -36.30
CA GLY A 597 9.54 12.99 -36.04
C GLY A 597 8.61 13.14 -37.24
N GLY A 598 7.34 13.39 -36.94
CA GLY A 598 6.32 13.80 -37.92
C GLY A 598 4.91 13.72 -37.33
N SER A 599 4.35 14.87 -37.21
CA SER A 599 3.01 15.27 -36.74
C SER A 599 1.81 14.46 -37.27
N GLY A 600 0.84 14.23 -36.42
CA GLY A 600 -0.61 14.33 -36.74
C GLY A 600 -1.37 13.03 -36.81
N ALA A 601 -2.26 12.86 -35.87
CA ALA A 601 -3.67 12.45 -35.94
C ALA A 601 -4.08 11.66 -34.66
N GLY A 602 -5.23 11.98 -34.15
CA GLY A 602 -5.74 11.68 -32.84
C GLY A 602 -6.09 10.20 -32.58
N PRO A 603 -6.50 9.90 -31.34
CA PRO A 603 -6.70 8.54 -30.86
C PRO A 603 -7.97 7.93 -31.40
N ASP A 604 -7.87 6.71 -31.91
CA ASP A 604 -9.02 5.84 -32.14
C ASP A 604 -9.59 5.38 -30.80
N VAL A 605 -10.75 5.91 -30.46
CA VAL A 605 -11.60 5.39 -29.38
C VAL A 605 -12.25 4.12 -29.90
N VAL A 606 -11.94 3.00 -29.29
CA VAL A 606 -12.69 1.77 -29.49
C VAL A 606 -13.85 1.78 -28.51
N ASP A 607 -15.05 2.12 -28.99
CA ASP A 607 -16.31 1.96 -28.27
C ASP A 607 -16.52 0.47 -27.96
N ALA A 608 -16.64 0.14 -26.68
CA ALA A 608 -17.12 -1.17 -26.26
C ALA A 608 -18.65 -1.10 -26.19
N ASP A 609 -19.33 -1.67 -27.20
CA ASP A 609 -20.76 -1.89 -27.19
C ASP A 609 -21.15 -2.84 -26.04
N TYR A 610 -21.92 -2.32 -25.09
CA TYR A 610 -22.62 -3.09 -24.07
C TYR A 610 -23.95 -3.52 -24.62
N GLU A 611 -24.14 -4.78 -24.90
CA GLU A 611 -25.45 -5.37 -25.18
C GLU A 611 -26.10 -5.78 -23.86
N VAL A 612 -27.15 -5.03 -23.46
CA VAL A 612 -28.01 -5.38 -22.32
C VAL A 612 -28.93 -6.51 -22.78
N VAL A 613 -28.73 -7.71 -22.22
CA VAL A 613 -29.69 -8.82 -22.40
C VAL A 613 -30.78 -8.67 -21.36
N ASP A 614 -31.96 -8.21 -21.79
CA ASP A 614 -33.21 -8.29 -21.03
C ASP A 614 -33.69 -9.76 -20.98
N ASP A 615 -33.62 -10.38 -19.80
CA ASP A 615 -34.25 -11.66 -19.50
C ASP A 615 -35.59 -11.40 -18.77
N ASP A 616 -36.60 -10.97 -19.53
CA ASP A 616 -38.01 -11.07 -19.16
C ASP A 616 -38.69 -12.09 -20.08
N LYS A 617 -38.83 -13.34 -19.62
CA LYS A 617 -39.96 -14.26 -19.85
C LYS A 617 -39.64 -15.70 -19.45
N LYS A 618 -39.94 -16.10 -18.22
CA LYS A 618 -40.92 -17.15 -17.85
C LYS A 618 -40.90 -17.39 -16.35
#